data_e6d7b67f15e6e8dfd3d7731e5aa03e3d
#
_entry.id   e6d7b67f15e6e8dfd3d7731e5aa03e3d
#
_cell.length_a   1.000
_cell.length_b   1.000
_cell.length_c   1.000
_cell.angle_alpha   90.00
_cell.angle_beta   90.00
_cell.angle_gamma   90.00
#
_symmetry.space_group_name_H-M   'P 1'
#
loop_
_entity.id
_entity.type
_entity.pdbx_description
1 polymer ?
#
loop_
_entity_poly.entity_id
_entity_poly.type
_entity_poly.pdbx_seq_one_letter_code
_entity_poly.pdbx_strand_id
1 'polypeptide(L)'
;MNVAGDSGAGDRRKLLLGVKLRVLVSEHLGSTIDVEPSVFGAGAAFVHRAGAWTIIDGDAARRLGAALAWAIRHDATSLDVVVERDGGRLARRAQAFAFPIRVWVAEERVLLPVIAEDAVPPGPAPGDHIELLTLIKQAGAQPHVERGVVTGEVRGLEVCRVVDEPTTGNFAELSDVPSAATVAPDDAELAARLAGREAEGVILEVGVGANDREAFQMLHGHLPTVDALANVVRAVSDHRSVAARQHPLNRMAPERFMRWQVEQDPSLLGLSEITQADPPVDRLSMKHGEPCVSTAVDADGRGVVVIFSSGVDLDLMSFVADVIVQIDQNAGRIIVAVTERDLVPITRDLAALLERPVELVGLSAE
;
A
#
# COMPACT_ATOMS: atom_id res chain seq x y z
N MET A 1 11.01 9.24 28.03
CA MET A 1 12.43 8.91 28.02
C MET A 1 12.53 7.39 28.09
N ASN A 2 12.52 6.70 26.94
CA ASN A 2 12.92 5.29 26.76
C ASN A 2 12.77 4.92 25.25
N VAL A 3 13.61 5.49 24.40
CA VAL A 3 13.66 5.17 22.97
C VAL A 3 14.91 4.33 22.63
N ALA A 4 15.77 4.06 23.60
CA ALA A 4 17.06 3.39 23.37
C ALA A 4 17.01 1.84 23.49
N GLY A 5 15.89 1.24 23.87
CA GLY A 5 15.80 -0.22 24.10
C GLY A 5 15.39 -1.05 22.88
N ASP A 6 14.69 -0.45 21.90
CA ASP A 6 14.08 -1.20 20.78
C ASP A 6 15.02 -1.37 19.57
N SER A 7 15.95 -0.44 19.36
CA SER A 7 16.92 -0.54 18.25
C SER A 7 17.89 -1.72 18.40
N GLY A 8 18.32 -2.03 19.62
CA GLY A 8 19.28 -3.11 19.88
C GLY A 8 18.70 -4.52 19.71
N ALA A 9 17.41 -4.71 19.97
CA ALA A 9 16.73 -6.00 19.77
C ALA A 9 16.52 -6.29 18.28
N GLY A 10 16.10 -5.28 17.50
CA GLY A 10 15.94 -5.39 16.06
C GLY A 10 17.24 -5.70 15.31
N ASP A 11 18.32 -5.03 15.66
CA ASP A 11 19.63 -5.26 15.03
C ASP A 11 20.20 -6.65 15.39
N ARG A 12 20.01 -7.12 16.61
CA ARG A 12 20.40 -8.48 17.02
C ARG A 12 19.61 -9.54 16.24
N ARG A 13 18.31 -9.33 16.04
CA ARG A 13 17.47 -10.23 15.23
C ARG A 13 17.99 -10.32 13.80
N LYS A 14 18.28 -9.20 13.15
CA LYS A 14 18.81 -9.16 11.78
C LYS A 14 20.17 -9.86 11.65
N LEU A 15 21.05 -9.72 12.64
CA LEU A 15 22.29 -10.45 12.68
C LEU A 15 22.07 -11.98 12.74
N LEU A 16 21.12 -12.43 13.56
CA LEU A 16 20.76 -13.86 13.64
C LEU A 16 20.16 -14.36 12.31
N LEU A 17 19.33 -13.53 11.64
CA LEU A 17 18.82 -13.83 10.30
C LEU A 17 19.95 -13.97 9.28
N GLY A 18 21.00 -13.17 9.35
CA GLY A 18 22.19 -13.31 8.51
C GLY A 18 22.89 -14.64 8.69
N VAL A 19 23.10 -15.09 9.93
CA VAL A 19 23.65 -16.42 10.22
C VAL A 19 22.73 -17.51 9.70
N LYS A 20 21.43 -17.41 9.92
CA LYS A 20 20.42 -18.36 9.40
C LYS A 20 20.48 -18.42 7.87
N LEU A 21 20.49 -17.28 7.19
CA LEU A 21 20.58 -17.22 5.73
C LEU A 21 21.80 -17.95 5.20
N ARG A 22 22.98 -17.69 5.78
CA ARG A 22 24.24 -18.34 5.35
C ARG A 22 24.18 -19.85 5.50
N VAL A 23 23.62 -20.35 6.58
CA VAL A 23 23.46 -21.81 6.81
C VAL A 23 22.52 -22.42 5.77
N LEU A 24 21.33 -21.83 5.59
CA LEU A 24 20.34 -22.30 4.63
C LEU A 24 20.88 -22.35 3.21
N VAL A 25 21.57 -21.29 2.77
CA VAL A 25 22.12 -21.23 1.42
C VAL A 25 23.30 -22.17 1.26
N SER A 26 24.15 -22.37 2.29
CA SER A 26 25.22 -23.36 2.26
C SER A 26 24.69 -24.78 2.09
N GLU A 27 23.63 -25.14 2.80
CA GLU A 27 22.97 -26.44 2.66
C GLU A 27 22.31 -26.59 1.29
N HIS A 28 21.62 -25.57 0.82
CA HIS A 28 20.95 -25.55 -0.50
C HIS A 28 21.94 -25.74 -1.66
N LEU A 29 23.10 -25.10 -1.60
CA LEU A 29 24.13 -25.17 -2.63
C LEU A 29 25.11 -26.37 -2.45
N GLY A 30 24.99 -27.10 -1.34
CA GLY A 30 25.90 -28.21 -1.01
C GLY A 30 27.35 -27.78 -0.81
N SER A 31 27.60 -26.52 -0.46
CA SER A 31 28.95 -25.97 -0.31
C SER A 31 28.98 -24.90 0.79
N THR A 32 30.08 -24.86 1.55
CA THR A 32 30.25 -23.83 2.59
C THR A 32 30.39 -22.43 1.94
N ILE A 33 29.61 -21.49 2.43
CA ILE A 33 29.71 -20.09 2.02
C ILE A 33 30.52 -19.35 3.07
N ASP A 34 31.67 -18.84 2.65
CA ASP A 34 32.57 -18.01 3.48
C ASP A 34 32.39 -16.53 3.15
N VAL A 35 31.14 -16.05 3.30
CA VAL A 35 30.77 -14.63 3.14
C VAL A 35 30.03 -14.18 4.38
N GLU A 36 30.41 -13.03 4.92
CA GLU A 36 29.74 -12.44 6.07
C GLU A 36 28.48 -11.70 5.60
N PRO A 37 27.27 -12.09 6.08
CA PRO A 37 26.06 -11.38 5.73
C PRO A 37 26.05 -9.97 6.28
N SER A 38 25.60 -9.02 5.48
CA SER A 38 25.35 -7.64 5.91
C SER A 38 23.89 -7.46 6.27
N VAL A 39 23.62 -6.59 7.25
CA VAL A 39 22.28 -6.21 7.68
C VAL A 39 21.80 -5.03 6.85
N PHE A 40 20.55 -5.05 6.42
CA PHE A 40 19.89 -3.91 5.78
C PHE A 40 18.51 -3.67 6.37
N GLY A 41 17.81 -2.63 5.92
CA GLY A 41 16.52 -2.21 6.52
C GLY A 41 15.49 -3.33 6.63
N ALA A 42 15.43 -4.22 5.64
CA ALA A 42 14.44 -5.28 5.54
C ALA A 42 14.90 -6.66 6.07
N GLY A 43 16.18 -6.85 6.42
CA GLY A 43 16.68 -8.14 6.86
C GLY A 43 18.20 -8.26 6.79
N ALA A 44 18.69 -9.38 6.26
CA ALA A 44 20.11 -9.63 6.03
C ALA A 44 20.34 -10.16 4.62
N ALA A 45 21.53 -9.89 4.08
CA ALA A 45 21.88 -10.25 2.72
C ALA A 45 23.38 -10.48 2.54
N PHE A 46 23.74 -11.21 1.50
CA PHE A 46 25.13 -11.31 0.98
C PHE A 46 25.10 -11.58 -0.53
N VAL A 47 26.20 -11.30 -1.18
CA VAL A 47 26.42 -11.67 -2.60
C VAL A 47 27.26 -12.94 -2.67
N HIS A 48 26.81 -13.90 -3.46
CA HIS A 48 27.56 -15.10 -3.79
C HIS A 48 27.52 -15.34 -5.31
N ARG A 49 28.68 -15.40 -5.96
CA ARG A 49 28.84 -15.58 -7.43
C ARG A 49 28.08 -14.53 -8.23
N ALA A 50 27.93 -13.40 -8.00
CA ALA A 50 27.13 -12.37 -8.68
C ALA A 50 25.60 -12.42 -8.42
N GLY A 51 25.10 -13.38 -7.64
CA GLY A 51 23.71 -13.40 -7.17
C GLY A 51 23.61 -12.88 -5.75
N ALA A 52 22.59 -12.04 -5.49
CA ALA A 52 22.24 -11.61 -4.14
C ALA A 52 21.35 -12.67 -3.47
N TRP A 53 21.66 -13.00 -2.23
CA TRP A 53 20.82 -13.79 -1.34
C TRP A 53 20.34 -12.93 -0.19
N THR A 54 19.04 -12.90 0.03
CA THR A 54 18.44 -12.09 1.10
C THR A 54 17.49 -12.94 1.94
N ILE A 55 17.41 -12.65 3.24
CA ILE A 55 16.33 -13.11 4.11
C ILE A 55 15.57 -11.89 4.64
N ILE A 56 14.27 -11.90 4.45
CA ILE A 56 13.41 -10.77 4.81
C ILE A 56 12.77 -11.02 6.16
N ASP A 57 12.80 -10.01 7.02
CA ASP A 57 12.13 -9.99 8.33
C ASP A 57 10.77 -9.33 8.23
N GLY A 58 9.72 -10.02 8.66
CA GLY A 58 8.34 -9.53 8.67
C GLY A 58 7.62 -9.68 7.33
N ASP A 59 6.79 -8.71 6.94
CA ASP A 59 6.01 -8.74 5.70
C ASP A 59 6.93 -8.64 4.48
N ALA A 60 7.23 -9.80 3.91
CA ALA A 60 8.16 -9.92 2.78
C ALA A 60 7.62 -9.22 1.52
N ALA A 61 6.30 -9.20 1.31
CA ALA A 61 5.70 -8.56 0.16
C ALA A 61 5.90 -7.04 0.15
N ARG A 62 5.98 -6.42 1.32
CA ARG A 62 6.23 -4.98 1.48
C ARG A 62 7.72 -4.61 1.57
N ARG A 63 8.64 -5.55 1.29
CA ARG A 63 10.09 -5.34 1.46
C ARG A 63 10.92 -5.81 0.27
N LEU A 64 10.26 -6.17 -0.82
CA LEU A 64 10.94 -6.59 -2.05
C LEU A 64 11.79 -5.45 -2.63
N GLY A 65 11.27 -4.24 -2.65
CA GLY A 65 11.98 -3.07 -3.17
C GLY A 65 13.26 -2.76 -2.40
N ALA A 66 13.23 -2.93 -1.07
CA ALA A 66 14.44 -2.79 -0.26
C ALA A 66 15.49 -3.86 -0.57
N ALA A 67 15.08 -5.11 -0.83
CA ALA A 67 15.96 -6.19 -1.24
C ALA A 67 16.55 -5.95 -2.65
N LEU A 68 15.73 -5.49 -3.59
CA LEU A 68 16.18 -5.10 -4.93
C LEU A 68 17.16 -3.93 -4.89
N ALA A 69 16.85 -2.88 -4.12
CA ALA A 69 17.75 -1.74 -3.96
C ALA A 69 19.10 -2.16 -3.34
N TRP A 70 19.08 -3.12 -2.41
CA TRP A 70 20.30 -3.68 -1.85
C TRP A 70 21.07 -4.47 -2.91
N ALA A 71 20.41 -5.32 -3.70
CA ALA A 71 21.03 -6.13 -4.75
C ALA A 71 21.70 -5.26 -5.82
N ILE A 72 20.99 -4.24 -6.33
CA ILE A 72 21.55 -3.29 -7.32
C ILE A 72 22.79 -2.60 -6.77
N ARG A 73 22.73 -2.11 -5.53
CA ARG A 73 23.86 -1.38 -4.91
C ARG A 73 25.10 -2.26 -4.75
N HIS A 74 24.94 -3.59 -4.77
CA HIS A 74 26.04 -4.55 -4.67
C HIS A 74 26.34 -5.24 -6.01
N ASP A 75 25.92 -4.64 -7.13
CA ASP A 75 26.16 -5.12 -8.50
C ASP A 75 25.72 -6.58 -8.74
N ALA A 76 24.67 -7.02 -8.02
CA ALA A 76 24.13 -8.35 -8.21
C ALA A 76 23.32 -8.45 -9.51
N THR A 77 23.42 -9.58 -10.18
CA THR A 77 22.71 -9.86 -11.45
C THR A 77 21.45 -10.70 -11.26
N SER A 78 21.18 -11.16 -10.05
CA SER A 78 19.97 -11.87 -9.66
C SER A 78 19.71 -11.71 -8.17
N LEU A 79 18.49 -12.00 -7.75
CA LEU A 79 18.08 -11.93 -6.35
C LEU A 79 17.35 -13.21 -5.94
N ASP A 80 17.87 -13.88 -4.93
CA ASP A 80 17.23 -14.98 -4.22
C ASP A 80 16.69 -14.46 -2.88
N VAL A 81 15.36 -14.48 -2.71
CA VAL A 81 14.71 -13.99 -1.50
C VAL A 81 14.24 -15.18 -0.67
N VAL A 82 14.71 -15.27 0.55
CA VAL A 82 14.29 -16.27 1.53
C VAL A 82 13.27 -15.63 2.47
N VAL A 83 12.13 -16.29 2.63
CA VAL A 83 11.08 -15.92 3.58
C VAL A 83 10.84 -17.06 4.57
N GLU A 84 10.30 -16.75 5.74
CA GLU A 84 9.94 -17.76 6.74
C GLU A 84 8.53 -18.33 6.50
N ARG A 85 7.65 -17.56 5.85
CA ARG A 85 6.26 -17.91 5.52
C ARG A 85 5.71 -16.91 4.48
N ASP A 86 4.53 -17.19 3.93
CA ASP A 86 3.71 -16.25 3.13
C ASP A 86 4.45 -15.62 1.94
N GLY A 87 5.16 -16.44 1.18
CA GLY A 87 5.93 -15.97 0.01
C GLY A 87 5.15 -15.88 -1.30
N GLY A 88 3.91 -16.35 -1.37
CA GLY A 88 3.15 -16.48 -2.62
C GLY A 88 2.94 -15.16 -3.35
N ARG A 89 2.56 -14.10 -2.62
CA ARG A 89 2.44 -12.75 -3.17
C ARG A 89 3.77 -12.19 -3.64
N LEU A 90 4.85 -12.44 -2.89
CA LEU A 90 6.19 -12.02 -3.29
C LEU A 90 6.61 -12.73 -4.58
N ALA A 91 6.35 -14.03 -4.71
CA ALA A 91 6.64 -14.80 -5.91
C ALA A 91 5.81 -14.30 -7.12
N ARG A 92 4.55 -13.89 -6.92
CA ARG A 92 3.74 -13.25 -7.97
C ARG A 92 4.37 -11.93 -8.42
N ARG A 93 4.75 -11.05 -7.50
CA ARG A 93 5.41 -9.77 -7.81
C ARG A 93 6.70 -9.97 -8.57
N ALA A 94 7.48 -10.99 -8.21
CA ALA A 94 8.75 -11.32 -8.86
C ALA A 94 8.60 -11.58 -10.37
N GLN A 95 7.46 -12.09 -10.82
CA GLN A 95 7.19 -12.38 -12.23
C GLN A 95 7.09 -11.13 -13.12
N ALA A 96 6.85 -9.95 -12.55
CA ALA A 96 6.76 -8.71 -13.32
C ALA A 96 8.12 -8.02 -13.55
N PHE A 97 9.21 -8.62 -13.05
CA PHE A 97 10.56 -8.08 -13.21
C PHE A 97 11.36 -8.85 -14.26
N ALA A 98 12.03 -8.12 -15.15
CA ALA A 98 13.05 -8.68 -16.04
C ALA A 98 14.32 -9.09 -15.28
N PHE A 99 14.59 -8.43 -14.15
CA PHE A 99 15.64 -8.81 -13.22
C PHE A 99 15.30 -10.17 -12.59
N PRO A 100 16.18 -11.18 -12.67
CA PRO A 100 15.87 -12.51 -12.19
C PRO A 100 15.67 -12.55 -10.67
N ILE A 101 14.45 -12.87 -10.22
CA ILE A 101 14.10 -12.99 -8.81
C ILE A 101 13.56 -14.40 -8.55
N ARG A 102 14.07 -15.06 -7.53
CA ARG A 102 13.58 -16.36 -7.04
C ARG A 102 13.17 -16.21 -5.59
N VAL A 103 12.07 -16.83 -5.23
CA VAL A 103 11.54 -16.77 -3.86
C VAL A 103 11.56 -18.17 -3.26
N TRP A 104 12.08 -18.26 -2.04
CA TRP A 104 12.27 -19.49 -1.30
C TRP A 104 11.61 -19.38 0.07
N VAL A 105 10.91 -20.42 0.49
CA VAL A 105 10.46 -20.55 1.88
C VAL A 105 11.44 -21.46 2.63
N ALA A 106 11.81 -21.04 3.83
CA ALA A 106 12.69 -21.81 4.70
C ALA A 106 11.87 -22.77 5.57
N GLU A 107 11.93 -24.05 5.27
CA GLU A 107 11.38 -25.11 6.13
C GLU A 107 12.53 -25.81 6.84
N GLU A 108 12.65 -25.60 8.15
CA GLU A 108 13.77 -26.03 8.99
C GLU A 108 15.15 -25.63 8.41
N ARG A 109 15.78 -26.49 7.61
CA ARG A 109 17.08 -26.28 6.95
C ARG A 109 17.04 -26.35 5.44
N VAL A 110 15.86 -26.54 4.87
CA VAL A 110 15.67 -26.69 3.43
C VAL A 110 15.05 -25.44 2.85
N LEU A 111 15.53 -25.01 1.69
CA LEU A 111 14.89 -23.96 0.89
C LEU A 111 14.00 -24.62 -0.16
N LEU A 112 12.70 -24.36 -0.08
CA LEU A 112 11.71 -24.80 -1.06
C LEU A 112 11.31 -23.63 -1.96
N PRO A 113 11.16 -23.82 -3.28
CA PRO A 113 10.71 -22.76 -4.16
C PRO A 113 9.26 -22.41 -3.83
N VAL A 114 8.96 -21.11 -3.78
CA VAL A 114 7.61 -20.62 -3.54
C VAL A 114 6.88 -20.49 -4.87
N ILE A 115 5.66 -21.02 -4.92
CA ILE A 115 4.74 -20.86 -6.05
C ILE A 115 4.00 -19.51 -5.88
N ALA A 116 3.89 -18.77 -6.97
CA ALA A 116 3.11 -17.52 -6.96
C ALA A 116 1.64 -17.80 -6.65
N GLU A 117 1.08 -17.04 -5.73
CA GLU A 117 -0.35 -17.06 -5.45
C GLU A 117 -1.13 -16.26 -6.50
N ASP A 118 -2.35 -16.65 -6.77
CA ASP A 118 -3.24 -15.88 -7.64
C ASP A 118 -3.63 -14.54 -6.98
N ALA A 119 -3.81 -13.53 -7.82
CA ALA A 119 -4.35 -12.26 -7.38
C ALA A 119 -5.84 -12.41 -7.06
N VAL A 120 -6.24 -12.05 -5.85
CA VAL A 120 -7.65 -12.06 -5.46
C VAL A 120 -8.25 -10.69 -5.77
N PRO A 121 -9.22 -10.59 -6.70
CA PRO A 121 -9.91 -9.33 -6.95
C PRO A 121 -10.72 -8.91 -5.70
N PRO A 122 -10.90 -7.60 -5.49
CA PRO A 122 -11.75 -7.12 -4.40
C PRO A 122 -13.19 -7.60 -4.59
N GLY A 123 -13.86 -7.89 -3.48
CA GLY A 123 -15.30 -8.13 -3.49
C GLY A 123 -16.08 -6.86 -3.84
N PRO A 124 -17.32 -6.98 -4.34
CA PRO A 124 -18.19 -5.83 -4.55
C PRO A 124 -18.58 -5.21 -3.20
N ALA A 125 -18.88 -3.91 -3.21
CA ALA A 125 -19.45 -3.26 -2.04
C ALA A 125 -20.85 -3.84 -1.73
N PRO A 126 -21.22 -3.98 -0.46
CA PRO A 126 -22.59 -4.37 -0.07
C PRO A 126 -23.64 -3.42 -0.65
N GLY A 127 -24.82 -3.95 -1.01
CA GLY A 127 -25.87 -3.17 -1.66
C GLY A 127 -26.40 -2.02 -0.80
N ASP A 128 -26.56 -2.23 0.49
CA ASP A 128 -26.95 -1.25 1.48
C ASP A 128 -25.90 -0.14 1.69
N HIS A 129 -24.62 -0.45 1.56
CA HIS A 129 -23.55 0.55 1.55
C HIS A 129 -23.63 1.45 0.30
N ILE A 130 -23.94 0.85 -0.87
CA ILE A 130 -24.05 1.59 -2.14
C ILE A 130 -25.21 2.60 -2.10
N GLU A 131 -26.28 2.33 -1.39
CA GLU A 131 -27.42 3.24 -1.24
C GLU A 131 -27.00 4.59 -0.65
N LEU A 132 -25.96 4.63 0.19
CA LEU A 132 -25.45 5.86 0.80
C LEU A 132 -24.64 6.76 -0.14
N LEU A 133 -24.25 6.30 -1.34
CA LEU A 133 -23.55 7.13 -2.34
C LEU A 133 -24.32 8.40 -2.68
N THR A 134 -25.66 8.31 -2.76
CA THR A 134 -26.50 9.48 -3.05
C THR A 134 -26.44 10.51 -1.93
N LEU A 135 -26.46 10.06 -0.67
CA LEU A 135 -26.35 10.92 0.50
C LEU A 135 -24.98 11.61 0.56
N ILE A 136 -23.91 10.86 0.31
CA ILE A 136 -22.53 11.38 0.25
C ILE A 136 -22.43 12.51 -0.80
N LYS A 137 -22.99 12.26 -1.99
CA LYS A 137 -23.03 13.27 -3.07
C LYS A 137 -23.84 14.51 -2.71
N GLN A 138 -25.00 14.33 -2.07
CA GLN A 138 -25.86 15.44 -1.61
C GLN A 138 -25.16 16.33 -0.59
N ALA A 139 -24.34 15.76 0.27
CA ALA A 139 -23.53 16.51 1.24
C ALA A 139 -22.33 17.24 0.60
N GLY A 140 -22.07 17.04 -0.70
CA GLY A 140 -21.00 17.71 -1.45
C GLY A 140 -19.66 16.98 -1.45
N ALA A 141 -19.58 15.77 -0.90
CA ALA A 141 -18.42 14.90 -1.06
C ALA A 141 -18.48 14.13 -2.39
N GLN A 142 -17.33 13.77 -2.95
CA GLN A 142 -17.26 12.89 -4.10
C GLN A 142 -17.41 11.44 -3.60
N PRO A 143 -18.49 10.73 -3.98
CA PRO A 143 -18.66 9.33 -3.57
C PRO A 143 -17.66 8.45 -4.30
N HIS A 144 -17.09 7.48 -3.60
CA HIS A 144 -16.10 6.57 -4.11
C HIS A 144 -16.32 5.16 -3.54
N VAL A 145 -16.07 4.15 -4.37
CA VAL A 145 -16.03 2.74 -3.95
C VAL A 145 -14.64 2.23 -4.26
N GLU A 146 -13.91 1.83 -3.23
CA GLU A 146 -12.58 1.26 -3.38
C GLU A 146 -12.50 -0.07 -2.64
N ARG A 147 -12.25 -1.15 -3.37
CA ARG A 147 -12.16 -2.52 -2.85
C ARG A 147 -13.35 -2.92 -1.97
N GLY A 148 -14.55 -2.58 -2.43
CA GLY A 148 -15.78 -2.88 -1.73
C GLY A 148 -16.13 -1.92 -0.58
N VAL A 149 -15.30 -0.95 -0.27
CA VAL A 149 -15.55 0.04 0.77
C VAL A 149 -16.10 1.33 0.15
N VAL A 150 -17.26 1.77 0.64
CA VAL A 150 -17.89 3.03 0.23
C VAL A 150 -17.37 4.18 1.08
N THR A 151 -16.87 5.23 0.44
CA THR A 151 -16.33 6.43 1.08
C THR A 151 -16.80 7.69 0.39
N GLY A 152 -16.64 8.83 1.06
CA GLY A 152 -16.76 10.15 0.45
C GLY A 152 -15.44 10.90 0.56
N GLU A 153 -15.00 11.49 -0.55
CA GLU A 153 -13.75 12.24 -0.63
C GLU A 153 -13.97 13.72 -0.92
N VAL A 154 -13.08 14.56 -0.39
CA VAL A 154 -12.92 15.96 -0.79
C VAL A 154 -11.51 16.11 -1.34
N ARG A 155 -11.40 16.27 -2.66
CA ARG A 155 -10.11 16.39 -3.36
C ARG A 155 -9.14 15.28 -2.96
N GLY A 156 -9.63 14.00 -2.97
CA GLY A 156 -8.87 12.82 -2.61
C GLY A 156 -8.63 12.63 -1.10
N LEU A 157 -9.25 13.42 -0.23
CA LEU A 157 -9.21 13.19 1.22
C LEU A 157 -10.51 12.57 1.68
N GLU A 158 -10.45 11.40 2.27
CA GLU A 158 -11.60 10.70 2.84
C GLU A 158 -12.18 11.52 4.02
N VAL A 159 -13.44 11.88 3.90
CA VAL A 159 -14.19 12.66 4.91
C VAL A 159 -15.35 11.89 5.52
N CYS A 160 -15.69 10.75 4.96
CA CYS A 160 -16.64 9.80 5.53
C CYS A 160 -16.40 8.39 4.98
N ARG A 161 -16.89 7.40 5.71
CA ARG A 161 -16.84 5.98 5.36
C ARG A 161 -18.13 5.31 5.79
N VAL A 162 -18.63 4.42 4.93
CA VAL A 162 -19.74 3.54 5.26
C VAL A 162 -19.20 2.29 5.96
N VAL A 163 -19.77 1.95 7.09
CA VAL A 163 -19.42 0.75 7.88
C VAL A 163 -20.69 0.06 8.37
N ASP A 164 -20.57 -1.22 8.65
CA ASP A 164 -21.63 -1.94 9.34
C ASP A 164 -21.77 -1.45 10.77
N GLU A 165 -23.00 -1.29 11.25
CA GLU A 165 -23.24 -0.94 12.65
C GLU A 165 -22.74 -2.08 13.55
N PRO A 166 -21.90 -1.79 14.55
CA PRO A 166 -21.44 -2.85 15.45
C PRO A 166 -22.64 -3.43 16.20
N THR A 167 -22.86 -4.73 16.03
CA THR A 167 -23.86 -5.46 16.81
C THR A 167 -23.63 -5.21 18.29
N THR A 168 -24.63 -4.73 19.02
CA THR A 168 -24.56 -4.44 20.46
C THR A 168 -24.47 -5.73 21.29
N GLY A 169 -23.46 -6.55 21.02
CA GLY A 169 -23.09 -7.74 21.78
C GLY A 169 -21.82 -7.45 22.62
N ASN A 170 -22.02 -7.12 23.89
CA ASN A 170 -21.00 -7.08 24.94
C ASN A 170 -19.76 -6.20 24.72
N PHE A 171 -19.89 -4.89 24.85
CA PHE A 171 -18.77 -4.01 25.18
C PHE A 171 -18.05 -4.35 26.50
N ALA A 172 -18.60 -5.24 27.31
CA ALA A 172 -18.02 -5.66 28.59
C ALA A 172 -16.83 -6.63 28.45
N GLU A 173 -16.67 -7.30 27.31
CA GLU A 173 -15.55 -8.25 27.10
C GLU A 173 -14.32 -7.64 26.41
N LEU A 174 -14.38 -6.38 25.96
CA LEU A 174 -13.26 -5.70 25.33
C LEU A 174 -12.39 -4.88 26.28
N SER A 175 -12.74 -4.86 27.57
CA SER A 175 -11.97 -4.12 28.60
C SER A 175 -10.72 -4.86 29.12
N ASP A 176 -10.47 -6.10 28.73
CA ASP A 176 -9.30 -6.89 29.11
C ASP A 176 -8.23 -7.03 28.03
N VAL A 177 -8.20 -6.12 27.04
CA VAL A 177 -7.05 -6.05 26.14
C VAL A 177 -5.95 -5.22 26.81
N PRO A 178 -4.82 -5.84 27.20
CA PRO A 178 -3.70 -5.07 27.72
C PRO A 178 -3.28 -4.03 26.70
N SER A 179 -3.06 -2.81 27.16
CA SER A 179 -2.41 -1.76 26.38
C SER A 179 -1.00 -2.23 26.02
N ALA A 180 -0.88 -2.98 24.96
CA ALA A 180 0.38 -3.43 24.40
C ALA A 180 0.51 -2.89 22.98
N ALA A 181 1.51 -2.04 22.86
CA ALA A 181 2.29 -1.76 21.66
C ALA A 181 1.82 -2.45 20.36
N THR A 182 1.26 -1.63 19.47
CA THR A 182 1.43 -1.62 18.01
C THR A 182 2.00 -2.91 17.39
N VAL A 183 1.16 -3.92 17.28
CA VAL A 183 1.27 -4.93 16.23
C VAL A 183 0.17 -4.58 15.24
N ALA A 184 0.52 -4.31 13.97
CA ALA A 184 -0.46 -4.21 12.92
C ALA A 184 -1.26 -5.52 12.92
N PRO A 185 -2.60 -5.50 12.97
CA PRO A 185 -3.38 -6.72 12.90
C PRO A 185 -3.05 -7.44 11.60
N ASP A 186 -2.82 -8.74 11.69
CA ASP A 186 -2.63 -9.62 10.55
C ASP A 186 -3.87 -9.47 9.64
N ASP A 187 -3.69 -9.32 8.33
CA ASP A 187 -4.80 -9.13 7.38
C ASP A 187 -5.87 -10.22 7.51
N ALA A 188 -5.48 -11.44 7.92
CA ALA A 188 -6.36 -12.55 8.22
C ALA A 188 -7.23 -12.31 9.48
N GLU A 189 -6.71 -11.64 10.50
CA GLU A 189 -7.45 -11.34 11.73
C GLU A 189 -8.46 -10.21 11.50
N LEU A 190 -8.12 -9.23 10.66
CA LEU A 190 -9.04 -8.19 10.23
C LEU A 190 -10.16 -8.78 9.37
N ALA A 191 -9.84 -9.66 8.42
CA ALA A 191 -10.80 -10.36 7.59
C ALA A 191 -11.73 -11.26 8.43
N ALA A 192 -11.20 -11.98 9.43
CA ALA A 192 -11.98 -12.82 10.33
C ALA A 192 -12.91 -11.99 11.24
N ARG A 193 -12.47 -10.80 11.68
CA ARG A 193 -13.30 -9.87 12.44
C ARG A 193 -14.43 -9.26 11.61
N LEU A 194 -14.20 -9.05 10.30
CA LEU A 194 -15.23 -8.57 9.37
C LEU A 194 -16.21 -9.67 8.96
N ALA A 195 -15.73 -10.91 8.76
CA ALA A 195 -16.57 -12.04 8.34
C ALA A 195 -17.49 -12.58 9.46
N GLY A 196 -17.21 -12.32 10.73
CA GLY A 196 -17.99 -12.80 11.88
C GLY A 196 -19.05 -11.83 12.41
N ARG A 197 -19.26 -10.67 11.77
CA ARG A 197 -20.23 -9.67 12.20
C ARG A 197 -21.51 -9.76 11.36
N GLU A 198 -22.59 -10.20 11.96
CA GLU A 198 -23.94 -9.89 11.44
C GLU A 198 -24.21 -8.41 11.75
N ALA A 199 -24.26 -7.57 10.71
CA ALA A 199 -24.57 -6.17 10.86
C ALA A 199 -26.07 -6.01 11.07
N GLU A 200 -26.49 -5.32 12.13
CA GLU A 200 -27.90 -4.95 12.37
C GLU A 200 -28.30 -3.71 11.56
N GLY A 201 -27.35 -3.01 10.95
CA GLY A 201 -27.58 -1.80 10.17
C GLY A 201 -26.31 -1.26 9.53
N VAL A 202 -26.44 -0.15 8.82
CA VAL A 202 -25.35 0.53 8.13
C VAL A 202 -25.27 1.94 8.61
N ILE A 203 -24.08 2.41 8.96
CA ILE A 203 -23.83 3.77 9.40
C ILE A 203 -22.82 4.49 8.50
N LEU A 204 -22.99 5.79 8.36
CA LEU A 204 -22.02 6.67 7.74
C LEU A 204 -21.17 7.34 8.83
N GLU A 205 -19.96 6.89 9.01
CA GLU A 205 -18.98 7.55 9.87
C GLU A 205 -18.45 8.82 9.20
N VAL A 206 -18.57 9.96 9.87
CA VAL A 206 -18.18 11.28 9.35
C VAL A 206 -16.92 11.79 10.05
N GLY A 207 -15.93 12.24 9.29
CA GLY A 207 -14.67 12.81 9.80
C GLY A 207 -13.44 12.36 9.01
N VAL A 208 -12.30 13.03 9.27
CA VAL A 208 -11.02 12.78 8.59
C VAL A 208 -10.18 11.81 9.42
N GLY A 209 -10.19 10.52 9.04
CA GLY A 209 -9.48 9.45 9.76
C GLY A 209 -10.28 8.88 10.94
N ALA A 210 -9.85 7.72 11.42
CA ALA A 210 -10.59 6.94 12.42
C ALA A 210 -10.82 7.71 13.74
N ASN A 211 -9.79 8.35 14.28
CA ASN A 211 -9.88 9.09 15.54
C ASN A 211 -10.80 10.31 15.43
N ASP A 212 -10.80 10.99 14.28
CA ASP A 212 -11.66 12.14 14.05
C ASP A 212 -13.11 11.70 13.89
N ARG A 213 -13.37 10.59 13.21
CA ARG A 213 -14.70 10.00 13.08
C ARG A 213 -15.29 9.57 14.42
N GLU A 214 -14.50 8.94 15.28
CA GLU A 214 -14.91 8.55 16.61
C GLU A 214 -15.25 9.78 17.47
N ALA A 215 -14.40 10.80 17.47
CA ALA A 215 -14.63 12.04 18.20
C ALA A 215 -15.86 12.79 17.65
N PHE A 216 -16.03 12.81 16.33
CA PHE A 216 -17.16 13.47 15.68
C PHE A 216 -18.49 12.81 16.06
N GLN A 217 -18.55 11.49 16.08
CA GLN A 217 -19.74 10.75 16.49
C GLN A 217 -20.12 11.04 17.95
N MET A 218 -19.15 11.12 18.85
CA MET A 218 -19.39 11.46 20.26
C MET A 218 -19.93 12.89 20.44
N LEU A 219 -19.41 13.84 19.67
CA LEU A 219 -19.74 15.27 19.83
C LEU A 219 -20.99 15.70 19.04
N HIS A 220 -21.23 15.10 17.88
CA HIS A 220 -22.20 15.54 16.89
C HIS A 220 -23.23 14.48 16.49
N GLY A 221 -23.27 13.34 17.17
CA GLY A 221 -24.25 12.26 16.88
C GLY A 221 -25.72 12.66 16.96
N HIS A 222 -26.02 13.86 17.41
CA HIS A 222 -27.38 14.43 17.43
C HIS A 222 -27.76 15.21 16.15
N LEU A 223 -26.78 15.48 15.26
CA LEU A 223 -27.04 16.17 14.00
C LEU A 223 -27.49 15.18 12.91
N PRO A 224 -28.35 15.59 11.97
CA PRO A 224 -28.59 14.81 10.77
C PRO A 224 -27.29 14.51 10.02
N THR A 225 -27.08 13.27 9.62
CA THR A 225 -25.81 12.81 9.03
C THR A 225 -25.41 13.63 7.79
N VAL A 226 -26.37 14.03 6.97
CA VAL A 226 -26.13 14.90 5.79
C VAL A 226 -25.54 16.24 6.19
N ASP A 227 -26.13 16.90 7.20
CA ASP A 227 -25.69 18.24 7.67
C ASP A 227 -24.29 18.11 8.33
N ALA A 228 -24.08 17.05 9.09
CA ALA A 228 -22.81 16.74 9.71
C ALA A 228 -21.70 16.58 8.65
N LEU A 229 -21.97 15.77 7.62
CA LEU A 229 -21.03 15.56 6.51
C LEU A 229 -20.82 16.87 5.71
N ALA A 230 -21.86 17.62 5.41
CA ALA A 230 -21.74 18.89 4.69
C ALA A 230 -20.85 19.92 5.43
N ASN A 231 -20.91 19.94 6.77
CA ASN A 231 -20.03 20.78 7.58
C ASN A 231 -18.55 20.35 7.46
N VAL A 232 -18.27 19.04 7.53
CA VAL A 232 -16.90 18.51 7.36
C VAL A 232 -16.40 18.78 5.93
N VAL A 233 -17.22 18.55 4.91
CA VAL A 233 -16.89 18.83 3.50
C VAL A 233 -16.48 20.29 3.33
N ARG A 234 -17.25 21.23 3.89
CA ARG A 234 -16.94 22.67 3.82
C ARG A 234 -15.61 22.97 4.50
N ALA A 235 -15.43 22.53 5.74
CA ALA A 235 -14.20 22.75 6.50
C ALA A 235 -12.95 22.19 5.80
N VAL A 236 -13.07 21.00 5.20
CA VAL A 236 -11.97 20.40 4.45
C VAL A 236 -11.73 21.14 3.14
N SER A 237 -12.77 21.52 2.40
CA SER A 237 -12.66 22.23 1.12
C SER A 237 -11.94 23.56 1.24
N ASP A 238 -12.14 24.29 2.34
CA ASP A 238 -11.52 25.59 2.59
C ASP A 238 -9.99 25.47 2.75
N HIS A 239 -9.51 24.33 3.20
CA HIS A 239 -8.10 24.12 3.55
C HIS A 239 -7.36 23.16 2.61
N ARG A 240 -8.06 22.26 1.94
CA ARG A 240 -7.43 21.32 1.00
C ARG A 240 -7.34 21.93 -0.39
N SER A 241 -6.32 22.76 -0.60
CA SER A 241 -6.07 23.44 -1.86
C SER A 241 -4.58 23.63 -2.12
N VAL A 242 -4.22 23.86 -3.37
CA VAL A 242 -2.84 24.18 -3.77
C VAL A 242 -2.33 25.43 -3.04
N ALA A 243 -3.20 26.43 -2.86
CA ALA A 243 -2.84 27.67 -2.16
C ALA A 243 -2.61 27.49 -0.65
N ALA A 244 -3.17 26.44 -0.03
CA ALA A 244 -3.07 26.16 1.40
C ALA A 244 -2.05 25.04 1.72
N ARG A 245 -0.97 24.94 0.98
CA ARG A 245 0.03 23.85 1.06
C ARG A 245 0.54 23.52 2.45
N GLN A 246 0.72 24.50 3.31
CA GLN A 246 1.25 24.30 4.66
C GLN A 246 0.19 23.73 5.62
N HIS A 247 -1.08 23.70 5.23
CA HIS A 247 -2.14 23.18 6.09
C HIS A 247 -1.98 21.65 6.28
N PRO A 248 -2.16 21.15 7.52
CA PRO A 248 -2.00 19.71 7.81
C PRO A 248 -2.82 18.79 6.91
N LEU A 249 -4.04 19.19 6.53
CA LEU A 249 -4.92 18.41 5.64
C LEU A 249 -4.31 18.16 4.25
N ASN A 250 -3.42 19.05 3.75
CA ASN A 250 -2.73 18.87 2.48
C ASN A 250 -1.57 17.86 2.55
N ARG A 251 -1.16 17.49 3.76
CA ARG A 251 -0.13 16.45 3.98
C ARG A 251 -0.72 15.05 4.10
N MET A 252 -2.04 14.94 4.19
CA MET A 252 -2.75 13.67 4.27
C MET A 252 -3.11 13.21 2.87
N ALA A 253 -2.86 11.93 2.58
CA ALA A 253 -3.12 11.31 1.29
C ALA A 253 -2.70 12.20 0.09
N PRO A 254 -1.41 12.61 -0.01
CA PRO A 254 -0.95 13.50 -1.07
C PRO A 254 -1.00 12.84 -2.44
N GLU A 255 -0.85 11.52 -2.55
CA GLU A 255 -1.02 10.74 -3.76
C GLU A 255 -2.44 10.84 -4.33
N ARG A 256 -3.45 10.86 -3.47
CA ARG A 256 -4.85 11.03 -3.87
C ARG A 256 -5.16 12.46 -4.26
N PHE A 257 -4.48 13.44 -3.65
CA PHE A 257 -4.59 14.83 -4.08
C PHE A 257 -4.01 15.03 -5.49
N MET A 258 -2.86 14.42 -5.80
CA MET A 258 -2.31 14.40 -7.16
C MET A 258 -3.27 13.73 -8.15
N ARG A 259 -3.86 12.58 -7.79
CA ARG A 259 -4.89 11.94 -8.61
C ARG A 259 -6.04 12.89 -8.89
N TRP A 260 -6.59 13.53 -7.86
CA TRP A 260 -7.66 14.51 -8.03
C TRP A 260 -7.25 15.67 -8.96
N GLN A 261 -6.03 16.20 -8.86
CA GLN A 261 -5.55 17.24 -9.77
C GLN A 261 -5.56 16.78 -11.23
N VAL A 262 -5.09 15.58 -11.50
CA VAL A 262 -5.11 14.99 -12.85
C VAL A 262 -6.54 14.66 -13.31
N GLU A 263 -7.45 14.28 -12.42
CA GLU A 263 -8.87 14.12 -12.74
C GLU A 263 -9.52 15.46 -13.15
N GLN A 264 -9.08 16.61 -12.60
CA GLN A 264 -9.54 17.93 -13.03
C GLN A 264 -8.90 18.38 -14.35
N ASP A 265 -7.66 17.98 -14.61
CA ASP A 265 -6.94 18.28 -15.85
C ASP A 265 -6.12 17.08 -16.32
N PRO A 266 -6.74 16.14 -17.05
CA PRO A 266 -6.04 14.96 -17.57
C PRO A 266 -4.88 15.29 -18.51
N SER A 267 -4.87 16.49 -19.11
CA SER A 267 -3.80 16.92 -20.02
C SER A 267 -2.44 17.04 -19.34
N LEU A 268 -2.39 17.15 -18.01
CA LEU A 268 -1.14 17.12 -17.21
C LEU A 268 -0.31 15.85 -17.45
N LEU A 269 -0.96 14.75 -17.84
CA LEU A 269 -0.31 13.48 -18.19
C LEU A 269 -0.53 13.09 -19.66
N GLY A 270 -1.02 14.03 -20.51
CA GLY A 270 -1.34 13.76 -21.90
C GLY A 270 -2.49 12.78 -22.08
N LEU A 271 -3.46 12.79 -21.17
CA LEU A 271 -4.63 11.94 -21.17
C LEU A 271 -5.86 12.71 -21.67
N SER A 272 -6.83 12.00 -22.23
CA SER A 272 -8.14 12.54 -22.62
C SER A 272 -9.22 12.27 -21.57
N GLU A 273 -9.10 11.14 -20.88
CA GLU A 273 -10.03 10.69 -19.84
C GLU A 273 -9.28 9.92 -18.75
N ILE A 274 -9.74 10.03 -17.52
CA ILE A 274 -9.20 9.29 -16.38
C ILE A 274 -10.32 8.90 -15.42
N THR A 275 -10.26 7.67 -14.92
CA THR A 275 -11.24 7.10 -13.97
C THR A 275 -10.50 6.37 -12.87
N GLN A 276 -10.97 6.50 -11.64
CA GLN A 276 -10.41 5.78 -10.49
C GLN A 276 -10.55 4.27 -10.67
N ALA A 277 -9.54 3.54 -10.23
CA ALA A 277 -9.54 2.08 -10.24
C ALA A 277 -9.14 1.53 -8.87
N ASP A 278 -9.60 0.32 -8.57
CA ASP A 278 -9.22 -0.36 -7.33
C ASP A 278 -7.72 -0.63 -7.30
N PRO A 279 -7.03 -0.24 -6.22
CA PRO A 279 -5.63 -0.63 -6.03
C PRO A 279 -5.53 -2.15 -5.78
N PRO A 280 -4.36 -2.76 -6.05
CA PRO A 280 -4.15 -4.20 -5.83
C PRO A 280 -4.14 -4.61 -4.36
N VAL A 281 -4.10 -3.64 -3.46
CA VAL A 281 -4.00 -3.85 -2.00
C VAL A 281 -4.95 -2.94 -1.27
N ASP A 282 -5.41 -3.40 -0.11
CA ASP A 282 -6.24 -2.61 0.78
C ASP A 282 -5.43 -1.48 1.41
N ARG A 283 -6.06 -0.33 1.54
CA ARG A 283 -5.49 0.79 2.28
C ARG A 283 -5.84 0.66 3.76
N LEU A 284 -4.84 0.36 4.58
CA LEU A 284 -5.02 0.16 6.02
C LEU A 284 -5.25 1.46 6.78
N SER A 285 -4.67 2.58 6.32
CA SER A 285 -4.73 3.85 7.04
C SER A 285 -4.47 5.03 6.11
N MET A 286 -5.11 6.19 6.39
CA MET A 286 -4.80 7.45 5.70
C MET A 286 -3.44 8.05 6.08
N LYS A 287 -2.78 7.53 7.12
CA LYS A 287 -1.44 7.97 7.54
C LYS A 287 -0.33 7.28 6.74
N HIS A 288 -0.61 6.14 6.12
CA HIS A 288 0.31 5.48 5.22
C HIS A 288 0.02 5.94 3.79
N GLY A 289 1.02 6.47 3.13
CA GLY A 289 0.94 6.90 1.73
C GLY A 289 0.89 5.70 0.79
N GLU A 290 -0.21 4.95 0.81
CA GLU A 290 -0.39 3.84 -0.13
C GLU A 290 -0.69 4.41 -1.51
N PRO A 291 0.00 3.94 -2.57
CA PRO A 291 -0.26 4.40 -3.92
C PRO A 291 -1.72 4.17 -4.33
N CYS A 292 -2.29 5.07 -5.12
CA CYS A 292 -3.62 4.89 -5.70
C CYS A 292 -3.53 4.75 -7.22
N VAL A 293 -4.57 4.18 -7.82
CA VAL A 293 -4.57 3.78 -9.22
C VAL A 293 -5.75 4.39 -9.95
N SER A 294 -5.54 4.68 -11.23
CA SER A 294 -6.59 5.05 -12.18
C SER A 294 -6.38 4.34 -13.51
N THR A 295 -7.46 4.07 -14.21
CA THR A 295 -7.44 3.76 -15.65
C THR A 295 -7.71 5.02 -16.45
N ALA A 296 -7.11 5.13 -17.61
CA ALA A 296 -7.18 6.34 -18.40
C ALA A 296 -7.13 5.99 -19.91
N VAL A 297 -7.41 6.99 -20.74
CA VAL A 297 -7.26 6.92 -22.18
C VAL A 297 -6.37 8.08 -22.63
N ASP A 298 -5.38 7.81 -23.47
CA ASP A 298 -4.55 8.87 -24.07
C ASP A 298 -5.24 9.55 -25.27
N ALA A 299 -4.57 10.55 -25.84
CA ALA A 299 -5.10 11.30 -26.99
C ALA A 299 -5.29 10.43 -28.24
N ASP A 300 -4.62 9.29 -28.33
CA ASP A 300 -4.74 8.33 -29.46
C ASP A 300 -5.81 7.27 -29.21
N GLY A 301 -6.52 7.32 -28.08
CA GLY A 301 -7.54 6.36 -27.69
C GLY A 301 -6.98 5.05 -27.09
N ARG A 302 -5.71 5.02 -26.68
CA ARG A 302 -5.08 3.84 -26.07
C ARG A 302 -5.30 3.82 -24.58
N GLY A 303 -5.52 2.62 -24.04
CA GLY A 303 -5.63 2.41 -22.59
C GLY A 303 -4.31 2.72 -21.86
N VAL A 304 -4.43 3.42 -20.75
CA VAL A 304 -3.31 3.82 -19.87
C VAL A 304 -3.68 3.46 -18.44
N VAL A 305 -2.72 2.91 -17.69
CA VAL A 305 -2.84 2.77 -16.23
C VAL A 305 -1.95 3.82 -15.57
N VAL A 306 -2.51 4.56 -14.63
CA VAL A 306 -1.80 5.60 -13.89
C VAL A 306 -1.73 5.23 -12.41
N ILE A 307 -0.53 5.21 -11.88
CA ILE A 307 -0.26 4.98 -10.45
C ILE A 307 0.24 6.30 -9.86
N PHE A 308 -0.40 6.76 -8.79
CA PHE A 308 0.01 7.96 -8.06
C PHE A 308 0.65 7.57 -6.73
N SER A 309 1.84 8.09 -6.47
CA SER A 309 2.55 7.85 -5.21
C SER A 309 3.23 9.12 -4.71
N SER A 310 3.45 9.20 -3.43
CA SER A 310 4.12 10.33 -2.79
C SER A 310 5.15 9.85 -1.78
N GLY A 311 6.29 10.53 -1.75
CA GLY A 311 7.45 10.11 -0.98
C GLY A 311 8.34 9.11 -1.74
N VAL A 312 9.52 8.89 -1.20
CA VAL A 312 10.47 7.91 -1.75
C VAL A 312 10.13 6.55 -1.15
N ASP A 313 9.40 5.74 -1.89
CA ASP A 313 9.02 4.38 -1.50
C ASP A 313 9.78 3.35 -2.36
N LEU A 314 10.59 2.51 -1.72
CA LEU A 314 11.31 1.45 -2.41
C LEU A 314 10.36 0.36 -2.92
N ASP A 315 9.23 0.15 -2.27
CA ASP A 315 8.24 -0.86 -2.66
C ASP A 315 7.24 -0.37 -3.74
N LEU A 316 7.37 0.87 -4.21
CA LEU A 316 6.53 1.40 -5.28
C LEU A 316 6.53 0.50 -6.53
N MET A 317 7.70 0.00 -6.97
CA MET A 317 7.77 -0.89 -8.13
C MET A 317 7.21 -2.29 -7.84
N SER A 318 7.22 -2.72 -6.59
CA SER A 318 6.52 -3.93 -6.16
C SER A 318 4.99 -3.76 -6.19
N PHE A 319 4.49 -2.57 -5.88
CA PHE A 319 3.08 -2.22 -6.04
C PHE A 319 2.71 -2.16 -7.54
N VAL A 320 3.55 -1.53 -8.37
CA VAL A 320 3.37 -1.51 -9.84
C VAL A 320 3.31 -2.92 -10.42
N ALA A 321 4.11 -3.86 -9.92
CA ALA A 321 4.07 -5.25 -10.32
C ALA A 321 2.68 -5.89 -10.06
N ASP A 322 2.09 -5.65 -8.89
CA ASP A 322 0.73 -6.10 -8.60
C ASP A 322 -0.31 -5.43 -9.52
N VAL A 323 -0.15 -4.13 -9.83
CA VAL A 323 -1.04 -3.40 -10.75
C VAL A 323 -1.00 -4.00 -12.16
N ILE A 324 0.18 -4.30 -12.67
CA ILE A 324 0.38 -4.93 -14.00
C ILE A 324 -0.38 -6.26 -14.09
N VAL A 325 -0.37 -7.04 -13.03
CA VAL A 325 -1.02 -8.37 -13.00
C VAL A 325 -2.54 -8.26 -12.85
N GLN A 326 -3.04 -7.28 -12.08
CA GLN A 326 -4.44 -7.28 -11.63
C GLN A 326 -5.36 -6.34 -12.41
N ILE A 327 -4.86 -5.20 -12.91
CA ILE A 327 -5.75 -4.14 -13.38
C ILE A 327 -5.91 -4.15 -14.90
N ASP A 328 -4.82 -4.04 -15.64
CA ASP A 328 -4.90 -4.04 -17.11
C ASP A 328 -3.62 -4.62 -17.73
N GLN A 329 -3.69 -5.90 -18.01
CA GLN A 329 -2.60 -6.61 -18.72
C GLN A 329 -2.39 -6.11 -20.15
N ASN A 330 -3.37 -5.41 -20.73
CA ASN A 330 -3.38 -4.94 -22.11
C ASN A 330 -3.18 -3.41 -22.22
N ALA A 331 -3.01 -2.69 -21.11
CA ALA A 331 -2.74 -1.25 -21.16
C ALA A 331 -1.54 -0.97 -22.08
N GLY A 332 -1.71 -0.03 -22.99
CA GLY A 332 -0.62 0.38 -23.89
C GLY A 332 0.52 1.08 -23.15
N ARG A 333 0.20 1.81 -22.09
CA ARG A 333 1.15 2.60 -21.28
C ARG A 333 0.87 2.41 -19.80
N ILE A 334 1.93 2.48 -18.99
CA ILE A 334 1.86 2.53 -17.52
C ILE A 334 2.59 3.78 -17.09
N ILE A 335 1.88 4.70 -16.45
CA ILE A 335 2.44 5.94 -15.92
C ILE A 335 2.53 5.81 -14.40
N VAL A 336 3.68 6.13 -13.84
CA VAL A 336 3.89 6.27 -12.40
C VAL A 336 4.14 7.74 -12.11
N ALA A 337 3.12 8.41 -11.62
CA ALA A 337 3.14 9.83 -11.27
C ALA A 337 3.56 10.00 -9.80
N VAL A 338 4.64 10.72 -9.60
CA VAL A 338 5.17 11.07 -8.27
C VAL A 338 5.39 12.58 -8.18
N THR A 339 5.66 13.12 -6.99
CA THR A 339 6.12 14.51 -6.93
C THR A 339 7.51 14.63 -7.55
N GLU A 340 7.85 15.77 -8.19
CA GLU A 340 9.17 15.96 -8.83
C GLU A 340 10.34 15.65 -7.89
N ARG A 341 10.23 16.05 -6.63
CA ARG A 341 11.27 15.83 -5.61
C ARG A 341 11.46 14.33 -5.26
N ASP A 342 10.45 13.48 -5.52
CA ASP A 342 10.46 12.06 -5.19
C ASP A 342 10.99 11.22 -6.37
N LEU A 343 11.26 11.84 -7.51
CA LEU A 343 11.86 11.27 -8.70
C LEU A 343 13.39 11.11 -8.53
N VAL A 344 13.79 10.36 -7.51
CA VAL A 344 15.19 10.12 -7.18
C VAL A 344 15.82 8.99 -8.01
N PRO A 345 17.15 8.88 -8.09
CA PRO A 345 17.81 7.85 -8.88
C PRO A 345 17.33 6.43 -8.59
N ILE A 346 17.20 6.06 -7.33
CA ILE A 346 16.77 4.70 -6.95
C ILE A 346 15.37 4.35 -7.47
N THR A 347 14.45 5.32 -7.56
CA THR A 347 13.14 5.09 -8.16
C THR A 347 13.24 4.71 -9.63
N ARG A 348 14.15 5.37 -10.38
CA ARG A 348 14.43 5.06 -11.79
C ARG A 348 15.12 3.71 -11.95
N ASP A 349 16.10 3.42 -11.09
CA ASP A 349 16.85 2.16 -11.12
C ASP A 349 15.92 0.98 -10.87
N LEU A 350 15.02 1.07 -9.88
CA LEU A 350 14.02 0.03 -9.61
C LEU A 350 12.99 -0.12 -10.72
N ALA A 351 12.56 1.00 -11.34
CA ALA A 351 11.64 0.97 -12.48
C ALA A 351 12.24 0.27 -13.70
N ALA A 352 13.55 0.45 -13.93
CA ALA A 352 14.26 -0.20 -15.03
C ALA A 352 14.37 -1.73 -14.88
N LEU A 353 14.09 -2.28 -13.70
CA LEU A 353 14.08 -3.73 -13.46
C LEU A 353 12.78 -4.41 -13.89
N LEU A 354 11.70 -3.67 -14.12
CA LEU A 354 10.42 -4.22 -14.56
C LEU A 354 10.52 -4.75 -15.99
N GLU A 355 9.80 -5.85 -16.29
CA GLU A 355 9.72 -6.41 -17.63
C GLU A 355 8.95 -5.48 -18.58
N ARG A 356 7.84 -4.90 -18.08
CA ARG A 356 7.10 -3.88 -18.81
C ARG A 356 7.62 -2.50 -18.45
N PRO A 357 8.03 -1.70 -19.46
CA PRO A 357 8.47 -0.34 -19.21
C PRO A 357 7.39 0.51 -18.57
N VAL A 358 7.77 1.33 -17.60
CA VAL A 358 6.91 2.32 -16.97
C VAL A 358 7.44 3.72 -17.25
N GLU A 359 6.53 4.65 -17.45
CA GLU A 359 6.82 6.06 -17.63
C GLU A 359 6.78 6.76 -16.27
N LEU A 360 7.92 7.23 -15.79
CA LEU A 360 8.02 7.98 -14.54
C LEU A 360 7.79 9.46 -14.83
N VAL A 361 6.74 10.04 -14.24
CA VAL A 361 6.39 11.45 -14.43
C VAL A 361 6.43 12.17 -13.08
N GLY A 362 7.21 13.26 -13.02
CA GLY A 362 7.20 14.17 -11.89
C GLY A 362 6.08 15.19 -12.05
N LEU A 363 5.13 15.22 -11.12
CA LEU A 363 4.12 16.27 -11.06
C LEU A 363 4.61 17.39 -10.14
N SER A 364 4.57 18.60 -10.65
CA SER A 364 4.83 19.79 -9.83
C SER A 364 3.78 19.85 -8.75
N ALA A 365 4.21 20.09 -7.55
CA ALA A 365 3.28 20.37 -6.48
C ALA A 365 2.79 21.84 -6.56
N GLU A 366 2.62 22.42 -7.77
CA GLU A 366 2.13 23.80 -7.93
C GLU A 366 0.64 23.97 -7.75
#